data_e604c698184085b14565fff2ef24fce9
#
_entry.id   e604c698184085b14565fff2ef24fce9
#
_cell.length_a   1.000
_cell.length_b   1.000
_cell.length_c   1.000
_cell.angle_alpha   90.00
_cell.angle_beta   90.00
_cell.angle_gamma   90.00
#
_symmetry.space_group_name_H-M   'P 1'
#
loop_
_entity.id
_entity.type
_entity.pdbx_description
1 polymer ?
#
loop_
_entity_poly.entity_id
_entity_poly.type
_entity_poly.pdbx_seq_one_letter_code
_entity_poly.pdbx_strand_id
1 'polypeptide(L)'
;MSEIKFISENKINIGTNSKILLRKFTRPSTLISLGLLLLIIFCALFASILAPTNPYDLKVVSILDSRLSPGDKMLNGTVAWLGTDGAGRDVLSAIIFGLRTSLVVAISSAVIALIAGLFVGLIAGFYGGKIDAFLMRIVDIQLSFPAILVALVLLALLGKGIDKVIIALAIVQWAIYARTVRAAAIVERNKEYIQAASCLGLSNSLIILKHLLPNSISPLIVLATLQTAHSISIEATLSFLGVGVPITEPSLGSLISNGFDFILSGAYWITFFPGLMLLATVAAINIFGDQLRIILNPRVNR
;
A
#
# COMPACT_ATOMS: atom_id res chain seq x y z
N MET A 1 27.06 -25.91 42.23
CA MET A 1 27.67 -26.30 40.95
C MET A 1 26.61 -26.55 39.85
N SER A 2 25.31 -26.49 40.15
CA SER A 2 24.18 -26.67 39.20
C SER A 2 23.68 -25.40 38.55
N GLU A 3 23.90 -24.24 39.13
CA GLU A 3 23.40 -22.94 38.59
C GLU A 3 24.26 -22.33 37.46
N ILE A 4 25.54 -22.71 37.38
CA ILE A 4 26.46 -22.20 36.33
C ILE A 4 26.20 -22.88 34.98
N LYS A 5 25.57 -24.05 34.98
CA LYS A 5 25.21 -24.76 33.73
C LYS A 5 24.00 -24.14 32.99
N PHE A 6 23.11 -23.44 33.74
CA PHE A 6 21.89 -22.81 33.17
C PHE A 6 22.18 -21.54 32.35
N ILE A 7 23.31 -20.86 32.65
CA ILE A 7 23.70 -19.59 31.96
C ILE A 7 24.45 -19.89 30.66
N SER A 8 25.06 -21.08 30.52
CA SER A 8 25.84 -21.39 29.31
C SER A 8 24.99 -21.89 28.12
N GLU A 9 23.75 -22.36 28.36
CA GLU A 9 22.87 -22.87 27.30
C GLU A 9 22.01 -21.80 26.60
N ASN A 10 21.99 -20.58 27.12
CA ASN A 10 21.23 -19.47 26.52
C ASN A 10 22.09 -18.56 25.64
N LYS A 11 23.10 -19.10 24.96
CA LYS A 11 23.66 -18.46 23.77
C LYS A 11 22.55 -18.44 22.72
N ILE A 12 21.86 -17.30 22.62
CA ILE A 12 20.94 -16.98 21.53
C ILE A 12 21.69 -17.31 20.24
N ASN A 13 21.29 -18.41 19.61
CA ASN A 13 21.94 -18.95 18.43
C ASN A 13 21.52 -18.07 17.23
N ILE A 14 22.14 -16.89 17.09
CA ILE A 14 21.88 -15.89 16.05
C ILE A 14 22.00 -16.53 14.65
N GLY A 15 22.85 -17.57 14.51
CA GLY A 15 23.04 -18.29 13.26
C GLY A 15 21.88 -19.24 12.87
N THR A 16 21.12 -19.78 13.82
CA THR A 16 19.95 -20.63 13.54
C THR A 16 18.74 -19.80 13.10
N ASN A 17 18.57 -18.60 13.67
CA ASN A 17 17.47 -17.70 13.28
C ASN A 17 17.61 -17.17 11.84
N SER A 18 18.83 -16.87 11.37
CA SER A 18 19.05 -16.41 10.00
C SER A 18 18.78 -17.50 8.95
N LYS A 19 19.13 -18.76 9.21
CA LYS A 19 18.85 -19.89 8.32
C LYS A 19 17.35 -20.23 8.26
N ILE A 20 16.64 -20.12 9.38
CA ILE A 20 15.18 -20.32 9.41
C ILE A 20 14.46 -19.20 8.67
N LEU A 21 14.87 -17.95 8.84
CA LEU A 21 14.36 -16.82 8.07
C LEU A 21 14.60 -16.98 6.58
N LEU A 22 15.84 -17.31 6.16
CA LEU A 22 16.17 -17.58 4.77
C LEU A 22 15.31 -18.71 4.18
N ARG A 23 15.10 -19.81 4.91
CA ARG A 23 14.25 -20.92 4.47
C ARG A 23 12.77 -20.55 4.34
N LYS A 24 12.29 -19.55 5.08
CA LYS A 24 10.93 -19.02 4.93
C LYS A 24 10.81 -18.13 3.68
N PHE A 25 11.83 -17.34 3.39
CA PHE A 25 11.88 -16.53 2.17
C PHE A 25 12.00 -17.38 0.90
N THR A 26 12.59 -18.58 0.97
CA THR A 26 12.74 -19.49 -0.19
C THR A 26 11.50 -20.35 -0.47
N ARG A 27 10.39 -20.20 0.25
CA ARG A 27 9.14 -20.89 -0.08
C ARG A 27 8.64 -20.46 -1.47
N PRO A 28 8.16 -21.41 -2.31
CA PRO A 28 7.70 -21.09 -3.67
C PRO A 28 6.64 -19.99 -3.70
N SER A 29 5.69 -20.00 -2.75
CA SER A 29 4.65 -18.97 -2.64
C SER A 29 5.21 -17.58 -2.37
N THR A 30 6.25 -17.47 -1.52
CA THR A 30 6.92 -16.20 -1.22
C THR A 30 7.71 -15.70 -2.43
N LEU A 31 8.42 -16.59 -3.11
CA LEU A 31 9.21 -16.22 -4.30
C LEU A 31 8.31 -15.78 -5.47
N ILE A 32 7.18 -16.47 -5.68
CA ILE A 32 6.22 -16.11 -6.73
C ILE A 32 5.58 -14.75 -6.43
N SER A 33 5.09 -14.54 -5.19
CA SER A 33 4.46 -13.26 -4.82
C SER A 33 5.46 -12.09 -4.85
N LEU A 34 6.68 -12.30 -4.39
CA LEU A 34 7.76 -11.31 -4.46
C LEU A 34 8.15 -11.03 -5.92
N GLY A 35 8.30 -12.07 -6.74
CA GLY A 35 8.63 -11.94 -8.16
C GLY A 35 7.56 -11.14 -8.91
N LEU A 36 6.27 -11.46 -8.67
CA LEU A 36 5.15 -10.73 -9.27
C LEU A 36 5.11 -9.28 -8.81
N LEU A 37 5.31 -9.02 -7.51
CA LEU A 37 5.35 -7.67 -6.96
C LEU A 37 6.51 -6.85 -7.54
N LEU A 38 7.70 -7.45 -7.63
CA LEU A 38 8.86 -6.80 -8.23
C LEU A 38 8.65 -6.50 -9.72
N LEU A 39 8.02 -7.42 -10.47
CA LEU A 39 7.65 -7.19 -11.86
C LEU A 39 6.69 -6.02 -12.00
N ILE A 40 5.65 -5.94 -11.17
CA ILE A 40 4.68 -4.84 -11.15
C ILE A 40 5.38 -3.51 -10.85
N ILE A 41 6.23 -3.47 -9.82
CA ILE A 41 7.00 -2.26 -9.47
C ILE A 41 7.95 -1.88 -10.60
N PHE A 42 8.62 -2.85 -11.21
CA PHE A 42 9.52 -2.63 -12.35
C PHE A 42 8.76 -2.01 -13.54
N CYS A 43 7.61 -2.58 -13.91
CA CYS A 43 6.78 -2.02 -14.98
C CYS A 43 6.32 -0.58 -14.67
N ALA A 44 5.96 -0.29 -13.44
CA ALA A 44 5.55 1.04 -13.02
C ALA A 44 6.70 2.07 -13.06
N LEU A 45 7.89 1.69 -12.55
CA LEU A 45 9.06 2.57 -12.52
C LEU A 45 9.59 2.89 -13.93
N PHE A 46 9.63 1.89 -14.78
CA PHE A 46 10.12 2.00 -16.14
C PHE A 46 9.02 2.23 -17.17
N ALA A 47 7.86 2.76 -16.75
CA ALA A 47 6.69 2.97 -17.61
C ALA A 47 7.03 3.74 -18.90
N SER A 48 7.82 4.79 -18.82
CA SER A 48 8.20 5.61 -19.96
C SER A 48 9.11 4.89 -20.98
N ILE A 49 9.74 3.76 -20.60
CA ILE A 49 10.62 2.98 -21.44
C ILE A 49 9.89 1.74 -21.98
N LEU A 50 9.07 1.12 -21.15
CA LEU A 50 8.37 -0.12 -21.47
C LEU A 50 7.09 0.09 -22.29
N ALA A 51 6.44 1.25 -22.14
CA ALA A 51 5.23 1.55 -22.88
C ALA A 51 5.55 1.76 -24.38
N PRO A 52 4.85 1.06 -25.31
CA PRO A 52 5.03 1.23 -26.76
C PRO A 52 4.79 2.66 -27.24
N THR A 53 3.87 3.37 -26.61
CA THR A 53 3.52 4.77 -26.92
C THR A 53 3.33 5.58 -25.64
N ASN A 54 3.46 6.91 -25.73
CA ASN A 54 3.00 7.75 -24.63
C ASN A 54 1.50 8.03 -24.80
N PRO A 55 0.61 7.44 -23.97
CA PRO A 55 -0.84 7.59 -24.14
C PRO A 55 -1.37 9.00 -23.82
N TYR A 56 -0.51 9.91 -23.36
CA TYR A 56 -0.83 11.31 -23.01
C TYR A 56 -0.20 12.33 -23.93
N ASP A 57 0.59 11.90 -24.92
CA ASP A 57 1.10 12.77 -25.96
C ASP A 57 0.06 12.91 -27.08
N LEU A 58 -0.62 14.04 -27.11
CA LEU A 58 -1.64 14.37 -28.11
C LEU A 58 -1.11 14.36 -29.56
N LYS A 59 0.21 14.35 -29.77
CA LYS A 59 0.82 14.22 -31.10
C LYS A 59 0.79 12.80 -31.61
N VAL A 60 0.74 11.83 -30.70
CA VAL A 60 0.78 10.39 -31.00
C VAL A 60 -0.62 9.77 -30.98
N VAL A 61 -1.51 10.32 -30.17
CA VAL A 61 -2.88 9.83 -30.01
C VAL A 61 -3.78 10.35 -31.14
N SER A 62 -4.40 9.43 -31.87
CA SER A 62 -5.34 9.75 -32.96
C SER A 62 -6.72 9.14 -32.68
N ILE A 63 -7.77 9.95 -32.80
CA ILE A 63 -9.15 9.46 -32.66
C ILE A 63 -9.50 8.42 -33.73
N LEU A 64 -8.80 8.45 -34.88
CA LEU A 64 -8.99 7.46 -35.94
C LEU A 64 -8.56 6.04 -35.51
N ASP A 65 -7.69 5.95 -34.50
CA ASP A 65 -7.29 4.68 -33.88
C ASP A 65 -8.25 4.26 -32.75
N SER A 66 -9.42 4.89 -32.59
CA SER A 66 -10.37 4.60 -31.53
C SER A 66 -10.89 3.16 -31.64
N ARG A 67 -10.85 2.44 -30.53
CA ARG A 67 -11.41 1.07 -30.35
C ARG A 67 -10.87 0.03 -31.32
N LEU A 68 -9.61 0.14 -31.73
CA LEU A 68 -8.93 -0.94 -32.47
C LEU A 68 -8.87 -2.20 -31.62
N SER A 69 -9.11 -3.34 -32.24
CA SER A 69 -9.06 -4.64 -31.58
C SER A 69 -7.63 -5.00 -31.15
N PRO A 70 -7.46 -5.86 -30.12
CA PRO A 70 -6.14 -6.37 -29.76
C PRO A 70 -5.41 -7.00 -30.97
N GLY A 71 -4.20 -6.54 -31.24
CA GLY A 71 -3.35 -6.95 -32.35
C GLY A 71 -3.44 -6.09 -33.62
N ASP A 72 -4.37 -5.13 -33.69
CA ASP A 72 -4.49 -4.22 -34.85
C ASP A 72 -3.33 -3.19 -34.86
N LYS A 73 -3.05 -2.66 -36.06
CA LYS A 73 -2.05 -1.62 -36.24
C LYS A 73 -2.68 -0.24 -36.14
N MET A 74 -2.03 0.61 -35.36
CA MET A 74 -2.35 2.03 -35.25
C MET A 74 -1.79 2.81 -36.47
N LEU A 75 -2.29 4.01 -36.69
CA LEU A 75 -1.83 4.89 -37.79
C LEU A 75 -0.35 5.23 -37.74
N ASN A 76 0.23 5.27 -36.56
CA ASN A 76 1.66 5.48 -36.35
C ASN A 76 2.52 4.23 -36.65
N GLY A 77 1.93 3.13 -37.11
CA GLY A 77 2.57 1.87 -37.43
C GLY A 77 2.86 0.94 -36.25
N THR A 78 2.59 1.37 -35.00
CA THR A 78 2.72 0.50 -33.83
C THR A 78 1.56 -0.48 -33.73
N VAL A 79 1.81 -1.66 -33.14
CA VAL A 79 0.77 -2.68 -32.91
C VAL A 79 0.13 -2.43 -31.54
N ALA A 80 -1.17 -2.28 -31.51
CA ALA A 80 -1.95 -2.18 -30.28
C ALA A 80 -2.16 -3.59 -29.67
N TRP A 81 -1.18 -4.09 -28.90
CA TRP A 81 -1.20 -5.45 -28.36
C TRP A 81 -2.46 -5.80 -27.57
N LEU A 82 -2.96 -4.86 -26.78
CA LEU A 82 -4.20 -5.01 -25.99
C LEU A 82 -5.35 -4.18 -26.57
N GLY A 83 -5.22 -3.71 -27.82
CA GLY A 83 -6.16 -2.82 -28.45
C GLY A 83 -6.00 -1.36 -28.03
N THR A 84 -6.91 -0.50 -28.50
CA THR A 84 -6.96 0.91 -28.13
C THR A 84 -8.25 1.26 -27.40
N ASP A 85 -8.23 2.37 -26.65
CA ASP A 85 -9.40 2.88 -25.94
C ASP A 85 -10.29 3.78 -26.83
N GLY A 86 -11.34 4.35 -26.24
CA GLY A 86 -12.28 5.25 -26.92
C GLY A 86 -11.65 6.55 -27.44
N ALA A 87 -10.48 6.94 -26.93
CA ALA A 87 -9.72 8.11 -27.38
C ALA A 87 -8.60 7.76 -28.38
N GLY A 88 -8.43 6.47 -28.74
CA GLY A 88 -7.36 5.99 -29.61
C GLY A 88 -6.00 5.78 -28.91
N ARG A 89 -5.98 5.71 -27.58
CA ARG A 89 -4.76 5.45 -26.81
C ARG A 89 -4.52 3.95 -26.74
N ASP A 90 -3.24 3.52 -26.85
CA ASP A 90 -2.85 2.14 -26.62
C ASP A 90 -3.14 1.69 -25.18
N VAL A 91 -3.96 0.64 -25.05
CA VAL A 91 -4.42 0.13 -23.73
C VAL A 91 -3.25 -0.42 -22.91
N LEU A 92 -2.27 -1.09 -23.53
CA LEU A 92 -1.09 -1.60 -22.82
C LEU A 92 -0.29 -0.46 -22.20
N SER A 93 0.01 0.57 -23.00
CA SER A 93 0.69 1.77 -22.52
C SER A 93 -0.08 2.47 -21.41
N ALA A 94 -1.39 2.62 -21.58
CA ALA A 94 -2.25 3.24 -20.58
C ALA A 94 -2.26 2.46 -19.25
N ILE A 95 -2.26 1.12 -19.29
CA ILE A 95 -2.17 0.26 -18.10
C ILE A 95 -0.85 0.46 -17.36
N ILE A 96 0.29 0.49 -18.09
CA ILE A 96 1.61 0.65 -17.49
C ILE A 96 1.74 2.02 -16.79
N PHE A 97 1.26 3.08 -17.41
CA PHE A 97 1.22 4.42 -16.80
C PHE A 97 0.21 4.50 -15.66
N GLY A 98 -0.98 3.90 -15.83
CA GLY A 98 -2.00 3.83 -14.78
C GLY A 98 -1.53 3.07 -13.55
N LEU A 99 -0.78 1.99 -13.72
CA LEU A 99 -0.15 1.24 -12.66
C LEU A 99 0.83 2.11 -11.84
N ARG A 100 1.65 2.91 -12.53
CA ARG A 100 2.57 3.87 -11.89
C ARG A 100 1.80 4.86 -11.01
N THR A 101 0.75 5.47 -11.54
CA THR A 101 -0.06 6.44 -10.78
C THR A 101 -0.73 5.79 -9.58
N SER A 102 -1.40 4.65 -9.76
CA SER A 102 -2.07 3.95 -8.65
C SER A 102 -1.08 3.52 -7.55
N LEU A 103 0.13 3.06 -7.91
CA LEU A 103 1.16 2.71 -6.92
C LEU A 103 1.72 3.94 -6.19
N VAL A 104 1.97 5.05 -6.91
CA VAL A 104 2.43 6.31 -6.29
C VAL A 104 1.41 6.81 -5.28
N VAL A 105 0.13 6.84 -5.64
CA VAL A 105 -0.95 7.26 -4.73
C VAL A 105 -1.01 6.36 -3.50
N ALA A 106 -1.01 5.04 -3.71
CA ALA A 106 -1.17 4.09 -2.62
C ALA A 106 0.01 4.10 -1.65
N ILE A 107 1.24 4.09 -2.16
CA ILE A 107 2.44 4.08 -1.31
C ILE A 107 2.57 5.42 -0.57
N SER A 108 2.39 6.54 -1.26
CA SER A 108 2.50 7.87 -0.64
C SER A 108 1.47 8.08 0.46
N SER A 109 0.19 7.72 0.21
CA SER A 109 -0.86 7.82 1.22
C SER A 109 -0.61 6.91 2.42
N ALA A 110 -0.18 5.66 2.19
CA ALA A 110 0.14 4.70 3.25
C ALA A 110 1.31 5.17 4.11
N VAL A 111 2.37 5.76 3.53
CA VAL A 111 3.52 6.31 4.26
C VAL A 111 3.11 7.50 5.12
N ILE A 112 2.35 8.45 4.57
CA ILE A 112 1.87 9.62 5.32
C ILE A 112 0.98 9.18 6.48
N ALA A 113 0.03 8.26 6.22
CA ALA A 113 -0.85 7.70 7.23
C ALA A 113 -0.09 6.95 8.33
N LEU A 114 0.93 6.17 7.94
CA LEU A 114 1.80 5.44 8.86
C LEU A 114 2.54 6.41 9.80
N ILE A 115 3.14 7.47 9.26
CA ILE A 115 3.87 8.47 10.06
C ILE A 115 2.93 9.15 11.05
N ALA A 116 1.76 9.62 10.60
CA ALA A 116 0.77 10.25 11.46
C ALA A 116 0.25 9.29 12.55
N GLY A 117 -0.13 8.07 12.16
CA GLY A 117 -0.63 7.04 13.08
C GLY A 117 0.44 6.57 14.07
N LEU A 118 1.70 6.45 13.63
CA LEU A 118 2.83 6.10 14.48
C LEU A 118 3.00 7.13 15.60
N PHE A 119 3.00 8.42 15.26
CA PHE A 119 3.15 9.50 16.23
C PHE A 119 2.03 9.46 17.28
N VAL A 120 0.78 9.44 16.83
CA VAL A 120 -0.40 9.43 17.71
C VAL A 120 -0.44 8.16 18.55
N GLY A 121 -0.19 6.99 17.96
CA GLY A 121 -0.24 5.71 18.65
C GLY A 121 0.85 5.55 19.72
N LEU A 122 2.08 6.01 19.44
CA LEU A 122 3.18 5.99 20.42
C LEU A 122 2.88 6.90 21.62
N ILE A 123 2.41 8.13 21.37
CA ILE A 123 2.04 9.07 22.43
C ILE A 123 0.91 8.48 23.29
N ALA A 124 -0.16 7.99 22.68
CA ALA A 124 -1.29 7.39 23.39
C ALA A 124 -0.85 6.17 24.22
N GLY A 125 -0.08 5.24 23.64
CA GLY A 125 0.37 4.03 24.32
C GLY A 125 1.39 4.28 25.43
N PHE A 126 2.27 5.28 25.25
CA PHE A 126 3.28 5.60 26.25
C PHE A 126 2.72 6.38 27.44
N TYR A 127 2.00 7.48 27.21
CA TYR A 127 1.51 8.31 28.31
C TYR A 127 0.28 7.70 29.01
N GLY A 128 -0.61 7.06 28.26
CA GLY A 128 -1.81 6.47 28.84
C GLY A 128 -2.82 7.51 29.40
N GLY A 129 -3.71 7.05 30.29
CA GLY A 129 -4.63 7.91 31.03
C GLY A 129 -5.48 8.85 30.16
N LYS A 130 -5.55 10.14 30.52
CA LYS A 130 -6.37 11.13 29.82
C LYS A 130 -5.90 11.43 28.39
N ILE A 131 -4.59 11.38 28.15
CA ILE A 131 -4.02 11.61 26.81
C ILE A 131 -4.44 10.48 25.87
N ASP A 132 -4.30 9.24 26.32
CA ASP A 132 -4.75 8.07 25.58
C ASP A 132 -6.26 8.13 25.31
N ALA A 133 -7.07 8.40 26.33
CA ALA A 133 -8.52 8.49 26.18
C ALA A 133 -8.94 9.56 25.17
N PHE A 134 -8.29 10.72 25.16
CA PHE A 134 -8.59 11.81 24.22
C PHE A 134 -8.19 11.44 22.79
N LEU A 135 -6.95 10.96 22.57
CA LEU A 135 -6.46 10.61 21.26
C LEU A 135 -7.26 9.45 20.64
N MET A 136 -7.57 8.43 21.46
CA MET A 136 -8.37 7.30 20.97
C MET A 136 -9.82 7.69 20.68
N ARG A 137 -10.36 8.70 21.36
CA ARG A 137 -11.69 9.22 21.02
C ARG A 137 -11.74 9.78 19.60
N ILE A 138 -10.69 10.51 19.18
CA ILE A 138 -10.59 11.01 17.80
C ILE A 138 -10.45 9.85 16.82
N VAL A 139 -9.60 8.86 17.13
CA VAL A 139 -9.45 7.64 16.33
C VAL A 139 -10.77 6.89 16.19
N ASP A 140 -11.53 6.75 17.28
CA ASP A 140 -12.80 6.04 17.27
C ASP A 140 -13.88 6.76 16.46
N ILE A 141 -13.94 8.10 16.54
CA ILE A 141 -14.81 8.91 15.68
C ILE A 141 -14.45 8.69 14.20
N GLN A 142 -13.17 8.79 13.87
CA GLN A 142 -12.71 8.57 12.49
C GLN A 142 -13.09 7.18 11.96
N LEU A 143 -12.92 6.13 12.75
CA LEU A 143 -13.21 4.76 12.37
C LEU A 143 -14.70 4.39 12.42
N SER A 144 -15.55 5.25 12.95
CA SER A 144 -17.00 5.07 12.96
C SER A 144 -17.62 5.36 11.59
N PHE A 145 -16.93 6.08 10.73
CA PHE A 145 -17.40 6.39 9.38
C PHE A 145 -16.82 5.41 8.35
N PRO A 146 -17.61 5.00 7.33
CA PRO A 146 -17.09 4.22 6.22
C PRO A 146 -15.97 4.97 5.49
N ALA A 147 -14.81 4.32 5.33
CA ALA A 147 -13.59 4.92 4.76
C ALA A 147 -13.85 5.62 3.41
N ILE A 148 -14.60 4.96 2.53
CA ILE A 148 -14.92 5.50 1.20
C ILE A 148 -15.78 6.75 1.26
N LEU A 149 -16.72 6.85 2.20
CA LEU A 149 -17.56 8.05 2.36
C LEU A 149 -16.74 9.24 2.83
N VAL A 150 -15.82 9.04 3.78
CA VAL A 150 -14.90 10.09 4.23
C VAL A 150 -14.02 10.57 3.07
N ALA A 151 -13.47 9.63 2.28
CA ALA A 151 -12.64 9.99 1.12
C ALA A 151 -13.44 10.77 0.06
N LEU A 152 -14.69 10.36 -0.23
CA LEU A 152 -15.59 11.07 -1.15
C LEU A 152 -15.87 12.51 -0.70
N VAL A 153 -16.20 12.69 0.58
CA VAL A 153 -16.46 14.03 1.14
C VAL A 153 -15.21 14.91 1.06
N LEU A 154 -14.04 14.35 1.42
CA LEU A 154 -12.78 15.09 1.32
C LEU A 154 -12.47 15.51 -0.11
N LEU A 155 -12.64 14.62 -1.08
CA LEU A 155 -12.39 14.95 -2.50
C LEU A 155 -13.44 15.90 -3.08
N ALA A 156 -14.69 15.85 -2.60
CA ALA A 156 -15.71 16.83 -2.99
C ALA A 156 -15.32 18.26 -2.53
N LEU A 157 -14.63 18.39 -1.40
CA LEU A 157 -14.16 19.68 -0.86
C LEU A 157 -12.80 20.11 -1.46
N LEU A 158 -11.86 19.16 -1.62
CA LEU A 158 -10.50 19.44 -2.08
C LEU A 158 -10.38 19.54 -3.61
N GLY A 159 -11.32 18.94 -4.33
CA GLY A 159 -11.28 18.80 -5.79
C GLY A 159 -10.46 17.59 -6.26
N LYS A 160 -10.28 17.51 -7.60
CA LYS A 160 -9.54 16.41 -8.26
C LYS A 160 -8.04 16.69 -8.26
N GLY A 161 -7.24 15.63 -8.17
CA GLY A 161 -5.77 15.70 -8.22
C GLY A 161 -5.11 14.54 -7.50
N ILE A 162 -3.95 14.09 -7.99
CA ILE A 162 -3.19 13.02 -7.33
C ILE A 162 -2.86 13.41 -5.89
N ASP A 163 -2.40 14.64 -5.66
CA ASP A 163 -2.11 15.19 -4.34
C ASP A 163 -3.33 15.18 -3.40
N LYS A 164 -4.50 15.50 -3.92
CA LYS A 164 -5.77 15.50 -3.17
C LYS A 164 -6.18 14.09 -2.78
N VAL A 165 -6.05 13.14 -3.71
CA VAL A 165 -6.33 11.72 -3.44
C VAL A 165 -5.37 11.16 -2.38
N ILE A 166 -4.06 11.47 -2.47
CA ILE A 166 -3.06 11.06 -1.47
C ILE A 166 -3.44 11.58 -0.09
N ILE A 167 -3.78 12.88 0.02
CA ILE A 167 -4.17 13.49 1.31
C ILE A 167 -5.46 12.85 1.84
N ALA A 168 -6.49 12.68 1.01
CA ALA A 168 -7.75 12.08 1.42
C ALA A 168 -7.55 10.66 1.95
N LEU A 169 -6.79 9.82 1.24
CA LEU A 169 -6.48 8.46 1.67
C LEU A 169 -5.62 8.42 2.94
N ALA A 170 -4.66 9.33 3.08
CA ALA A 170 -3.85 9.44 4.29
C ALA A 170 -4.70 9.79 5.51
N ILE A 171 -5.64 10.76 5.37
CA ILE A 171 -6.59 11.12 6.44
C ILE A 171 -7.51 9.96 6.80
N VAL A 172 -7.88 9.12 5.84
CA VAL A 172 -8.74 7.96 6.12
C VAL A 172 -8.00 6.86 6.88
N GLN A 173 -6.71 6.64 6.60
CA GLN A 173 -6.00 5.45 7.06
C GLN A 173 -5.19 5.62 8.36
N TRP A 174 -4.79 6.83 8.75
CA TRP A 174 -3.92 7.06 9.92
C TRP A 174 -4.47 6.47 11.21
N ALA A 175 -5.80 6.45 11.38
CA ALA A 175 -6.47 5.97 12.59
C ALA A 175 -6.24 4.47 12.84
N ILE A 176 -6.19 3.65 11.77
CA ILE A 176 -5.89 2.22 11.86
C ILE A 176 -4.46 2.01 12.34
N TYR A 177 -3.50 2.78 11.79
CA TYR A 177 -2.11 2.75 12.24
C TYR A 177 -1.98 3.19 13.70
N ALA A 178 -2.64 4.30 14.10
CA ALA A 178 -2.61 4.80 15.47
C ALA A 178 -3.10 3.75 16.48
N ARG A 179 -4.21 3.08 16.19
CA ARG A 179 -4.76 2.01 17.04
C ARG A 179 -3.80 0.83 17.16
N THR A 180 -3.19 0.42 16.06
CA THR A 180 -2.25 -0.72 16.04
C THR A 180 -0.96 -0.40 16.79
N VAL A 181 -0.39 0.79 16.56
CA VAL A 181 0.81 1.28 17.26
C VAL A 181 0.56 1.39 18.76
N ARG A 182 -0.58 1.98 19.16
CA ARG A 182 -0.97 2.08 20.57
C ARG A 182 -1.00 0.71 21.24
N ALA A 183 -1.62 -0.28 20.61
CA ALA A 183 -1.70 -1.63 21.16
C ALA A 183 -0.30 -2.24 21.35
N ALA A 184 0.59 -2.10 20.39
CA ALA A 184 1.98 -2.55 20.48
C ALA A 184 2.75 -1.79 21.56
N ALA A 185 2.60 -0.48 21.63
CA ALA A 185 3.26 0.40 22.58
C ALA A 185 2.86 0.09 24.03
N ILE A 186 1.59 -0.20 24.31
CA ILE A 186 1.12 -0.59 25.66
C ILE A 186 1.79 -1.89 26.10
N VAL A 187 1.85 -2.88 25.22
CA VAL A 187 2.51 -4.17 25.54
C VAL A 187 4.01 -3.96 25.81
N GLU A 188 4.65 -3.16 24.99
CA GLU A 188 6.10 -2.91 25.10
C GLU A 188 6.46 -2.08 26.33
N ARG A 189 5.67 -1.04 26.65
CA ARG A 189 5.85 -0.18 27.83
C ARG A 189 5.87 -0.96 29.14
N ASN A 190 5.11 -2.04 29.23
CA ASN A 190 4.98 -2.85 30.45
C ASN A 190 6.13 -3.82 30.67
N LYS A 191 7.11 -3.89 29.77
CA LYS A 191 8.29 -4.75 29.92
C LYS A 191 9.28 -4.20 30.94
N GLU A 192 9.94 -5.10 31.66
CA GLU A 192 10.88 -4.78 32.75
C GLU A 192 12.01 -3.83 32.34
N TYR A 193 12.55 -3.99 31.13
CA TYR A 193 13.64 -3.13 30.65
C TYR A 193 13.20 -1.68 30.40
N ILE A 194 11.93 -1.44 30.05
CA ILE A 194 11.38 -0.08 29.94
C ILE A 194 11.19 0.53 31.32
N GLN A 195 10.71 -0.26 32.29
CA GLN A 195 10.58 0.19 33.67
C GLN A 195 11.95 0.51 34.28
N ALA A 196 12.96 -0.34 34.05
CA ALA A 196 14.34 -0.08 34.44
C ALA A 196 14.90 1.20 33.82
N ALA A 197 14.65 1.43 32.54
CA ALA A 197 15.07 2.68 31.86
C ALA A 197 14.44 3.93 32.52
N SER A 198 13.17 3.85 32.91
CA SER A 198 12.47 4.93 33.63
C SER A 198 13.06 5.14 35.03
N CYS A 199 13.38 4.06 35.78
CA CYS A 199 14.03 4.13 37.09
C CYS A 199 15.43 4.75 37.04
N LEU A 200 16.16 4.53 35.94
CA LEU A 200 17.46 5.13 35.67
C LEU A 200 17.40 6.62 35.26
N GLY A 201 16.20 7.20 35.21
CA GLY A 201 15.99 8.61 34.91
C GLY A 201 16.15 8.98 33.43
N LEU A 202 16.04 8.02 32.49
CA LEU A 202 16.05 8.35 31.06
C LEU A 202 14.83 9.22 30.71
N SER A 203 15.04 10.20 29.82
CA SER A 203 13.93 11.04 29.35
C SER A 203 12.89 10.25 28.58
N ASN A 204 11.62 10.63 28.72
CA ASN A 204 10.51 9.98 28.03
C ASN A 204 10.70 9.91 26.50
N SER A 205 11.22 10.98 25.90
CA SER A 205 11.50 11.03 24.47
C SER A 205 12.54 9.97 24.06
N LEU A 206 13.59 9.78 24.89
CA LEU A 206 14.61 8.77 24.62
C LEU A 206 14.03 7.35 24.74
N ILE A 207 13.18 7.11 25.73
CA ILE A 207 12.51 5.82 25.92
C ILE A 207 11.61 5.53 24.71
N ILE A 208 10.81 6.52 24.27
CA ILE A 208 9.93 6.36 23.11
C ILE A 208 10.74 6.06 21.84
N LEU A 209 11.74 6.90 21.53
CA LEU A 209 12.45 6.81 20.24
C LEU A 209 13.43 5.62 20.19
N LYS A 210 14.13 5.32 21.30
CA LYS A 210 15.20 4.33 21.30
C LYS A 210 14.74 2.94 21.73
N HIS A 211 13.66 2.85 22.48
CA HIS A 211 13.19 1.57 23.02
C HIS A 211 11.80 1.18 22.53
N LEU A 212 10.82 2.08 22.61
CA LEU A 212 9.43 1.76 22.27
C LEU A 212 9.22 1.66 20.75
N LEU A 213 9.66 2.67 20.00
CA LEU A 213 9.50 2.76 18.56
C LEU A 213 10.08 1.55 17.81
N PRO A 214 11.36 1.15 18.01
CA PRO A 214 11.94 0.04 17.25
C PRO A 214 11.22 -1.29 17.50
N ASN A 215 10.73 -1.51 18.72
CA ASN A 215 10.04 -2.73 19.11
C ASN A 215 8.55 -2.75 18.68
N SER A 216 7.99 -1.59 18.33
CA SER A 216 6.62 -1.46 17.82
C SER A 216 6.51 -1.52 16.29
N ILE A 217 7.64 -1.53 15.56
CA ILE A 217 7.63 -1.46 14.08
C ILE A 217 7.17 -2.77 13.43
N SER A 218 7.50 -3.95 13.99
CA SER A 218 7.22 -5.23 13.33
C SER A 218 5.75 -5.42 12.89
N PRO A 219 4.72 -5.17 13.73
CA PRO A 219 3.34 -5.27 13.29
C PRO A 219 2.95 -4.20 12.25
N LEU A 220 3.65 -3.06 12.23
CA LEU A 220 3.36 -1.97 11.30
C LEU A 220 3.82 -2.26 9.88
N ILE A 221 4.92 -2.98 9.70
CA ILE A 221 5.41 -3.37 8.38
C ILE A 221 4.34 -4.22 7.67
N VAL A 222 3.77 -5.20 8.38
CA VAL A 222 2.69 -6.05 7.84
C VAL A 222 1.44 -5.21 7.57
N LEU A 223 1.05 -4.34 8.50
CA LEU A 223 -0.11 -3.47 8.32
C LEU A 223 0.08 -2.52 7.12
N ALA A 224 1.29 -1.99 6.91
CA ALA A 224 1.58 -1.10 5.79
C ALA A 224 1.38 -1.77 4.43
N THR A 225 1.75 -3.04 4.27
CA THR A 225 1.50 -3.77 3.02
C THR A 225 0.00 -3.94 2.77
N LEU A 226 -0.77 -4.35 3.78
CA LEU A 226 -2.22 -4.50 3.68
C LEU A 226 -2.92 -3.16 3.39
N GLN A 227 -2.49 -2.09 4.05
CA GLN A 227 -3.05 -0.75 3.83
C GLN A 227 -2.69 -0.19 2.47
N THR A 228 -1.54 -0.53 1.89
CA THR A 228 -1.20 -0.17 0.51
C THR A 228 -2.15 -0.84 -0.48
N ALA A 229 -2.45 -2.13 -0.33
CA ALA A 229 -3.42 -2.82 -1.16
C ALA A 229 -4.83 -2.22 -1.02
N HIS A 230 -5.23 -1.87 0.21
CA HIS A 230 -6.49 -1.20 0.50
C HIS A 230 -6.56 0.20 -0.13
N SER A 231 -5.46 0.97 -0.11
CA SER A 231 -5.35 2.27 -0.78
C SER A 231 -5.60 2.17 -2.28
N ILE A 232 -4.99 1.17 -2.95
CA ILE A 232 -5.20 0.94 -4.39
C ILE A 232 -6.68 0.68 -4.67
N SER A 233 -7.33 -0.14 -3.84
CA SER A 233 -8.75 -0.47 -4.02
C SER A 233 -9.67 0.74 -3.83
N ILE A 234 -9.41 1.58 -2.81
CA ILE A 234 -10.19 2.80 -2.60
C ILE A 234 -9.91 3.81 -3.71
N GLU A 235 -8.62 4.04 -4.08
CA GLU A 235 -8.25 4.92 -5.18
C GLU A 235 -8.97 4.52 -6.47
N ALA A 236 -8.91 3.23 -6.82
CA ALA A 236 -9.56 2.71 -8.01
C ALA A 236 -11.09 2.93 -7.98
N THR A 237 -11.73 2.75 -6.84
CA THR A 237 -13.15 3.02 -6.67
C THR A 237 -13.48 4.51 -6.81
N LEU A 238 -12.69 5.40 -6.19
CA LEU A 238 -12.87 6.85 -6.30
C LEU A 238 -12.65 7.34 -7.74
N SER A 239 -11.63 6.82 -8.42
CA SER A 239 -11.33 7.12 -9.80
C SER A 239 -12.40 6.56 -10.75
N PHE A 240 -12.94 5.37 -10.49
CA PHE A 240 -14.08 4.80 -11.21
C PHE A 240 -15.33 5.67 -11.08
N LEU A 241 -15.59 6.24 -9.91
CA LEU A 241 -16.69 7.18 -9.67
C LEU A 241 -16.44 8.59 -10.25
N GLY A 242 -15.28 8.82 -10.87
CA GLY A 242 -14.93 10.09 -11.52
C GLY A 242 -14.54 11.22 -10.58
N VAL A 243 -14.34 10.95 -9.27
CA VAL A 243 -13.92 11.94 -8.27
C VAL A 243 -12.46 11.80 -7.85
N GLY A 244 -11.78 10.76 -8.32
CA GLY A 244 -10.37 10.49 -8.00
C GLY A 244 -9.37 11.30 -8.82
N VAL A 245 -8.49 10.58 -9.51
CA VAL A 245 -7.41 11.16 -10.33
C VAL A 245 -7.99 11.83 -11.58
N PRO A 246 -7.44 12.99 -12.05
CA PRO A 246 -7.88 13.65 -13.27
C PRO A 246 -7.71 12.74 -14.51
N ILE A 247 -8.52 12.97 -15.54
CA ILE A 247 -8.49 12.21 -16.81
C ILE A 247 -7.12 12.36 -17.53
N THR A 248 -6.42 13.45 -17.29
CA THR A 248 -5.08 13.74 -17.83
C THR A 248 -4.00 12.85 -17.22
N GLU A 249 -4.27 12.23 -16.08
CA GLU A 249 -3.34 11.36 -15.38
C GLU A 249 -4.02 10.00 -15.16
N PRO A 250 -3.59 8.96 -15.89
CA PRO A 250 -4.27 7.67 -15.82
C PRO A 250 -4.08 7.02 -14.46
N SER A 251 -5.11 6.34 -14.01
CA SER A 251 -5.01 5.32 -12.97
C SER A 251 -5.72 4.06 -13.44
N LEU A 252 -5.46 2.93 -12.81
CA LEU A 252 -6.15 1.69 -13.18
C LEU A 252 -7.67 1.83 -13.02
N GLY A 253 -8.13 2.54 -11.98
CA GLY A 253 -9.54 2.80 -11.74
C GLY A 253 -10.19 3.70 -12.81
N SER A 254 -9.51 4.76 -13.24
CA SER A 254 -10.01 5.65 -14.30
C SER A 254 -10.07 4.95 -15.67
N LEU A 255 -9.10 4.06 -15.97
CA LEU A 255 -9.12 3.25 -17.18
C LEU A 255 -10.32 2.28 -17.21
N ILE A 256 -10.62 1.65 -16.07
CA ILE A 256 -11.79 0.78 -15.94
C ILE A 256 -13.09 1.58 -16.17
N SER A 257 -13.19 2.76 -15.57
CA SER A 257 -14.36 3.65 -15.73
C SER A 257 -14.56 4.07 -17.18
N ASN A 258 -13.49 4.55 -17.84
CA ASN A 258 -13.54 4.98 -19.24
C ASN A 258 -13.90 3.86 -20.21
N GLY A 259 -13.58 2.61 -19.89
CA GLY A 259 -13.90 1.45 -20.70
C GLY A 259 -15.28 0.88 -20.45
N PHE A 260 -15.92 1.22 -19.32
CA PHE A 260 -17.16 0.60 -18.88
C PHE A 260 -18.30 0.76 -19.89
N ASP A 261 -18.43 1.93 -20.49
CA ASP A 261 -19.47 2.25 -21.48
C ASP A 261 -19.31 1.45 -22.79
N PHE A 262 -18.13 0.88 -23.03
CA PHE A 262 -17.81 0.13 -24.24
C PHE A 262 -17.95 -1.39 -24.10
N ILE A 263 -18.24 -1.91 -22.91
CA ILE A 263 -18.37 -3.36 -22.68
C ILE A 263 -19.47 -3.96 -23.56
N LEU A 264 -20.63 -3.32 -23.59
CA LEU A 264 -21.78 -3.79 -24.36
C LEU A 264 -21.66 -3.56 -25.88
N SER A 265 -20.74 -2.65 -26.29
CA SER A 265 -20.45 -2.41 -27.70
C SER A 265 -19.41 -3.38 -28.30
N GLY A 266 -18.97 -4.37 -27.51
CA GLY A 266 -18.02 -5.38 -27.94
C GLY A 266 -16.55 -5.05 -27.69
N ALA A 267 -16.21 -3.80 -27.28
CA ALA A 267 -14.84 -3.38 -26.97
C ALA A 267 -14.48 -3.64 -25.49
N TYR A 268 -14.73 -4.87 -25.04
CA TYR A 268 -14.55 -5.30 -23.64
C TYR A 268 -13.11 -5.19 -23.12
N TRP A 269 -12.11 -5.28 -24.01
CA TRP A 269 -10.68 -5.23 -23.65
C TRP A 269 -10.29 -3.95 -22.94
N ILE A 270 -10.98 -2.83 -23.23
CA ILE A 270 -10.69 -1.52 -22.64
C ILE A 270 -10.88 -1.53 -21.12
N THR A 271 -11.84 -2.31 -20.61
CA THR A 271 -12.12 -2.47 -19.17
C THR A 271 -11.46 -3.72 -18.60
N PHE A 272 -11.48 -4.82 -19.36
CA PHE A 272 -11.05 -6.14 -18.89
C PHE A 272 -9.56 -6.15 -18.51
N PHE A 273 -8.67 -5.66 -19.38
CA PHE A 273 -7.24 -5.69 -19.10
C PHE A 273 -6.80 -4.78 -17.95
N PRO A 274 -7.27 -3.52 -17.83
CA PRO A 274 -6.99 -2.71 -16.63
C PRO A 274 -7.55 -3.34 -15.35
N GLY A 275 -8.76 -3.95 -15.42
CA GLY A 275 -9.36 -4.66 -14.30
C GLY A 275 -8.53 -5.88 -13.86
N LEU A 276 -8.04 -6.66 -14.81
CA LEU A 276 -7.16 -7.79 -14.54
C LEU A 276 -5.83 -7.34 -13.90
N MET A 277 -5.25 -6.23 -14.39
CA MET A 277 -4.03 -5.65 -13.81
C MET A 277 -4.27 -5.12 -12.39
N LEU A 278 -5.39 -4.47 -12.13
CA LEU A 278 -5.78 -4.03 -10.79
C LEU A 278 -5.89 -5.23 -9.83
N LEU A 279 -6.61 -6.29 -10.25
CA LEU A 279 -6.75 -7.51 -9.48
C LEU A 279 -5.39 -8.15 -9.19
N ALA A 280 -4.53 -8.29 -10.21
CA ALA A 280 -3.20 -8.86 -10.06
C ALA A 280 -2.33 -8.05 -9.09
N THR A 281 -2.40 -6.70 -9.17
CA THR A 281 -1.64 -5.80 -8.29
C THR A 281 -2.08 -5.93 -6.83
N VAL A 282 -3.38 -5.86 -6.56
CA VAL A 282 -3.93 -6.01 -5.20
C VAL A 282 -3.64 -7.40 -4.65
N ALA A 283 -3.81 -8.45 -5.46
CA ALA A 283 -3.52 -9.82 -5.05
C ALA A 283 -2.02 -10.02 -4.73
N ALA A 284 -1.12 -9.51 -5.58
CA ALA A 284 0.33 -9.61 -5.36
C ALA A 284 0.75 -8.97 -4.03
N ILE A 285 0.25 -7.76 -3.74
CA ILE A 285 0.57 -7.04 -2.50
C ILE A 285 -0.01 -7.79 -1.29
N ASN A 286 -1.26 -8.28 -1.35
CA ASN A 286 -1.89 -9.01 -0.25
C ASN A 286 -1.16 -10.34 0.03
N ILE A 287 -0.87 -11.15 -0.99
CA ILE A 287 -0.16 -12.41 -0.83
C ILE A 287 1.25 -12.17 -0.25
N PHE A 288 1.96 -11.13 -0.74
CA PHE A 288 3.26 -10.76 -0.18
C PHE A 288 3.14 -10.30 1.28
N GLY A 289 2.14 -9.49 1.62
CA GLY A 289 1.85 -9.04 2.99
C GLY A 289 1.59 -10.20 3.95
N ASP A 290 0.83 -11.21 3.52
CA ASP A 290 0.57 -12.42 4.29
C ASP A 290 1.86 -13.24 4.51
N GLN A 291 2.70 -13.38 3.49
CA GLN A 291 4.01 -14.05 3.65
C GLN A 291 4.91 -13.28 4.62
N LEU A 292 4.93 -11.95 4.51
CA LEU A 292 5.70 -11.09 5.42
C LEU A 292 5.22 -11.24 6.87
N ARG A 293 3.91 -11.33 7.09
CA ARG A 293 3.31 -11.63 8.41
C ARG A 293 3.80 -12.95 8.98
N ILE A 294 3.84 -14.01 8.17
CA ILE A 294 4.33 -15.33 8.59
C ILE A 294 5.83 -15.27 8.94
N ILE A 295 6.62 -14.54 8.16
CA ILE A 295 8.06 -14.40 8.37
C ILE A 295 8.37 -13.62 9.64
N LEU A 296 7.67 -12.51 9.87
CA LEU A 296 7.89 -11.60 11.00
C LEU A 296 7.24 -12.08 12.31
N ASN A 297 6.39 -13.14 12.27
CA ASN A 297 5.75 -13.66 13.48
C ASN A 297 6.71 -14.54 14.28
N PRO A 298 7.16 -14.14 15.49
CA PRO A 298 8.09 -14.90 16.30
C PRO A 298 7.47 -16.19 16.90
N ARG A 299 6.13 -16.28 16.98
CA ARG A 299 5.44 -17.44 17.59
C ARG A 299 5.41 -18.70 16.71
N VAL A 300 5.65 -18.56 15.42
CA VAL A 300 5.72 -19.70 14.47
C VAL A 300 7.08 -20.39 14.50
N ASN A 301 8.00 -19.92 15.33
CA ASN A 301 9.36 -20.45 15.48
C ASN A 301 9.54 -21.37 16.72
N ARG A 302 8.44 -21.75 17.36
CA ARG A 302 8.45 -22.75 18.43
C ARG A 302 7.93 -24.10 17.96
#